data_f97431a603a1b15cc6d5b76fa1bb4d4d
#
_entry.id   f97431a603a1b15cc6d5b76fa1bb4d4d
#
_cell.length_a   1.000
_cell.length_b   1.000
_cell.length_c   1.000
_cell.angle_alpha   90.00
_cell.angle_beta   90.00
_cell.angle_gamma   90.00
#
_symmetry.space_group_name_H-M   'P 1'
#
loop_
_entity.id
_entity.type
_entity.pdbx_description
1 polymer ?
#
loop_
_entity_poly.entity_id
_entity_poly.type
_entity_poly.pdbx_seq_one_letter_code
_entity_poly.pdbx_strand_id
1 'polypeptide(L)'
;MDIIALFSGGKDSTYASYLAKKQGHNIKYLVSIISENPDSYMFHTPNILLAEKQAEAMNIPIILKSTKGEKEKELLDLESAIGLAIKRNHSISGIVCGAVASEYQRSRVAAIAGKFSIALLSPLWHKDPEKLLTDMITAGFKIIITSVSAQGLDKSWLGRIIDKRAVKDLVILNKEYGIHILAEGGEYETFVLDCPLFNKRIEIEKAEKHWDDKLGCGRLEIKKIRTVRKADT
;
A
#
# COMPACT_ATOMS: atom_id res chain seq x y z
N MET A 1 -5.92 -18.31 10.30
CA MET A 1 -4.45 -18.44 10.36
C MET A 1 -3.84 -17.17 10.95
N ASP A 2 -2.72 -17.28 11.65
CA ASP A 2 -1.88 -16.12 11.97
C ASP A 2 -1.02 -15.79 10.76
N ILE A 3 -0.99 -14.54 10.36
CA ILE A 3 -0.36 -14.10 9.09
C ILE A 3 0.50 -12.85 9.27
N ILE A 4 1.42 -12.65 8.32
CA ILE A 4 2.14 -11.40 8.08
C ILE A 4 1.41 -10.65 6.95
N ALA A 5 1.31 -9.32 7.03
CA ALA A 5 0.89 -8.50 5.91
C ALA A 5 2.08 -7.69 5.36
N LEU A 6 2.38 -7.86 4.06
CA LEU A 6 3.27 -6.93 3.36
C LEU A 6 2.56 -5.59 3.22
N PHE A 7 3.17 -4.54 3.73
CA PHE A 7 2.49 -3.29 3.98
C PHE A 7 3.29 -2.09 3.51
N SER A 8 2.75 -1.34 2.56
CA SER A 8 3.33 -0.09 2.06
C SER A 8 2.60 1.17 2.55
N GLY A 9 1.46 1.01 3.24
CA GLY A 9 0.59 2.12 3.61
C GLY A 9 -0.32 2.62 2.49
N GLY A 10 -0.15 2.13 1.28
CA GLY A 10 -0.99 2.40 0.13
C GLY A 10 -2.30 1.59 0.14
N LYS A 11 -3.19 1.93 -0.79
CA LYS A 11 -4.53 1.37 -0.88
C LYS A 11 -4.56 -0.17 -0.99
N ASP A 12 -3.69 -0.74 -1.83
CA ASP A 12 -3.74 -2.17 -2.17
C ASP A 12 -3.27 -3.04 -1.02
N SER A 13 -2.12 -2.72 -0.41
CA SER A 13 -1.58 -3.45 0.75
C SER A 13 -2.52 -3.36 1.96
N THR A 14 -3.14 -2.18 2.18
CA THR A 14 -4.09 -1.98 3.27
C THR A 14 -5.40 -2.73 3.00
N TYR A 15 -5.90 -2.71 1.77
CA TYR A 15 -7.14 -3.40 1.42
C TYR A 15 -6.98 -4.93 1.41
N ALA A 16 -5.83 -5.44 0.93
CA ALA A 16 -5.51 -6.85 1.04
C ALA A 16 -5.48 -7.33 2.50
N SER A 17 -4.88 -6.54 3.38
CA SER A 17 -4.87 -6.78 4.84
C SER A 17 -6.29 -6.80 5.42
N TYR A 18 -7.14 -5.85 5.02
CA TYR A 18 -8.55 -5.80 5.42
C TYR A 18 -9.32 -7.05 4.98
N LEU A 19 -9.18 -7.46 3.72
CA LEU A 19 -9.86 -8.66 3.20
C LEU A 19 -9.38 -9.93 3.92
N ALA A 20 -8.07 -10.06 4.17
CA ALA A 20 -7.54 -11.19 4.93
C ALA A 20 -8.14 -11.24 6.36
N LYS A 21 -8.21 -10.10 7.05
CA LYS A 21 -8.87 -10.04 8.37
C LYS A 21 -10.36 -10.39 8.30
N LYS A 22 -11.07 -9.91 7.27
CA LYS A 22 -12.49 -10.23 7.04
C LYS A 22 -12.72 -11.73 6.75
N GLN A 23 -11.72 -12.40 6.18
CA GLN A 23 -11.72 -13.85 5.97
C GLN A 23 -11.37 -14.66 7.23
N GLY A 24 -11.20 -14.01 8.38
CA GLY A 24 -10.90 -14.66 9.66
C GLY A 24 -9.40 -14.92 9.91
N HIS A 25 -8.50 -14.30 9.12
CA HIS A 25 -7.07 -14.36 9.39
C HIS A 25 -6.67 -13.30 10.44
N ASN A 26 -5.65 -13.61 11.23
CA ASN A 26 -5.15 -12.76 12.29
C ASN A 26 -3.79 -12.18 11.90
N ILE A 27 -3.71 -10.88 11.62
CA ILE A 27 -2.47 -10.21 11.25
C ILE A 27 -1.63 -9.98 12.50
N LYS A 28 -0.50 -10.68 12.59
CA LYS A 28 0.43 -10.58 13.72
C LYS A 28 1.47 -9.49 13.54
N TYR A 29 1.92 -9.29 12.31
CA TYR A 29 2.89 -8.27 11.96
C TYR A 29 2.57 -7.65 10.61
N LEU A 30 2.83 -6.35 10.51
CA LEU A 30 3.04 -5.68 9.23
C LEU A 30 4.54 -5.75 8.91
N VAL A 31 4.89 -5.93 7.64
CA VAL A 31 6.28 -5.89 7.17
C VAL A 31 6.37 -4.88 6.05
N SER A 32 7.24 -3.89 6.21
CA SER A 32 7.52 -2.85 5.22
C SER A 32 9.01 -2.80 4.90
N ILE A 33 9.33 -2.64 3.63
CA ILE A 33 10.68 -2.41 3.14
C ILE A 33 10.82 -0.93 2.79
N ILE A 34 11.86 -0.29 3.31
CA ILE A 34 12.21 1.11 3.03
C ILE A 34 13.38 1.10 2.07
N SER A 35 13.14 1.46 0.81
CA SER A 35 14.22 1.59 -0.16
C SER A 35 14.94 2.93 -0.01
N GLU A 36 16.28 2.87 0.02
CA GLU A 36 17.15 4.06 -0.08
C GLU A 36 17.20 4.57 -1.53
N ASN A 37 16.88 3.71 -2.50
CA ASN A 37 16.78 4.06 -3.90
C ASN A 37 15.34 4.49 -4.25
N PRO A 38 15.12 5.75 -4.68
CA PRO A 38 13.80 6.23 -5.08
C PRO A 38 13.25 5.51 -6.32
N ASP A 39 14.10 4.87 -7.12
CA ASP A 39 13.74 4.14 -8.34
C ASP A 39 13.62 2.62 -8.11
N SER A 40 13.52 2.17 -6.85
CA SER A 40 13.32 0.75 -6.55
C SER A 40 12.05 0.23 -7.20
N TYR A 41 12.17 -0.88 -7.91
CA TYR A 41 11.07 -1.47 -8.67
C TYR A 41 9.95 -2.05 -7.80
N MET A 42 10.28 -2.55 -6.61
CA MET A 42 9.30 -3.19 -5.72
C MET A 42 8.88 -2.32 -4.52
N PHE A 43 9.76 -1.46 -4.04
CA PHE A 43 9.61 -0.84 -2.73
C PHE A 43 9.72 0.68 -2.74
N HIS A 44 9.54 1.32 -3.90
CA HIS A 44 9.44 2.77 -3.96
C HIS A 44 8.04 3.21 -3.53
N THR A 45 7.95 3.82 -2.37
CA THR A 45 6.68 4.37 -1.87
C THR A 45 6.94 5.71 -1.19
N PRO A 46 6.45 6.82 -1.74
CA PRO A 46 6.47 8.10 -1.07
C PRO A 46 5.79 7.99 0.30
N ASN A 47 6.40 8.61 1.32
CA ASN A 47 5.87 8.62 2.68
C ASN A 47 5.87 7.25 3.40
N ILE A 48 6.69 6.27 2.96
CA ILE A 48 6.75 4.93 3.58
C ILE A 48 7.02 4.98 5.09
N LEU A 49 7.80 5.97 5.57
CA LEU A 49 8.06 6.18 7.00
C LEU A 49 6.78 6.44 7.82
N LEU A 50 5.70 6.89 7.16
CA LEU A 50 4.41 7.08 7.82
C LEU A 50 3.64 5.76 8.02
N ALA A 51 4.12 4.64 7.47
CA ALA A 51 3.52 3.32 7.69
C ALA A 51 3.53 2.93 9.18
N GLU A 52 4.50 3.41 9.96
CA GLU A 52 4.50 3.23 11.43
C GLU A 52 3.27 3.85 12.08
N LYS A 53 2.86 5.05 11.63
CA LYS A 53 1.65 5.70 12.14
C LYS A 53 0.36 4.98 11.78
N GLN A 54 0.33 4.36 10.60
CA GLN A 54 -0.78 3.48 10.22
C GLN A 54 -0.80 2.20 11.05
N ALA A 55 0.38 1.61 11.31
CA ALA A 55 0.53 0.45 12.19
C ALA A 55 0.07 0.76 13.63
N GLU A 56 0.44 1.93 14.18
CA GLU A 56 -0.07 2.43 15.46
C GLU A 56 -1.60 2.59 15.44
N ALA A 57 -2.14 3.14 14.34
CA ALA A 57 -3.59 3.33 14.17
C ALA A 57 -4.35 1.99 14.12
N MET A 58 -3.73 0.93 13.57
CA MET A 58 -4.26 -0.44 13.55
C MET A 58 -4.04 -1.22 14.85
N ASN A 59 -3.13 -0.75 15.72
CA ASN A 59 -2.61 -1.49 16.87
C ASN A 59 -1.99 -2.85 16.45
N ILE A 60 -1.23 -2.85 15.34
CA ILE A 60 -0.51 -4.02 14.82
C ILE A 60 0.98 -3.66 14.78
N PRO A 61 1.87 -4.50 15.34
CA PRO A 61 3.29 -4.24 15.29
C PRO A 61 3.82 -4.29 13.85
N ILE A 62 4.75 -3.40 13.53
CA ILE A 62 5.39 -3.33 12.21
C ILE A 62 6.88 -3.66 12.32
N ILE A 63 7.39 -4.38 11.34
CA ILE A 63 8.81 -4.60 11.10
C ILE A 63 9.20 -3.76 9.90
N LEU A 64 10.07 -2.77 10.12
CA LEU A 64 10.68 -1.97 9.08
C LEU A 64 12.08 -2.50 8.79
N LYS A 65 12.40 -2.69 7.52
CA LYS A 65 13.72 -3.10 7.05
C LYS A 65 14.17 -2.19 5.92
N SER A 66 15.33 -1.57 6.07
CA SER A 66 15.94 -0.79 4.97
C SER A 66 16.59 -1.71 3.95
N THR A 67 16.53 -1.29 2.68
CA THR A 67 17.24 -1.91 1.56
C THR A 67 17.91 -0.83 0.71
N LYS A 68 19.01 -1.19 0.04
CA LYS A 68 19.64 -0.30 -0.95
C LYS A 68 18.85 -0.14 -2.24
N GLY A 69 17.76 -0.93 -2.40
CA GLY A 69 16.90 -0.87 -3.59
C GLY A 69 17.56 -1.43 -4.85
N GLU A 70 18.55 -2.32 -4.69
CA GLU A 70 19.13 -3.04 -5.82
C GLU A 70 18.20 -4.19 -6.20
N LYS A 71 17.82 -4.22 -7.49
CA LYS A 71 16.93 -5.26 -8.03
C LYS A 71 17.40 -6.67 -7.65
N GLU A 72 16.48 -7.54 -7.25
CA GLU A 72 16.68 -8.89 -6.73
C GLU A 72 17.38 -8.96 -5.35
N LYS A 73 18.32 -8.05 -5.02
CA LYS A 73 18.95 -8.03 -3.69
C LYS A 73 18.00 -7.56 -2.60
N GLU A 74 17.10 -6.64 -2.95
CA GLU A 74 16.03 -6.17 -2.05
C GLU A 74 15.11 -7.30 -1.55
N LEU A 75 15.06 -8.43 -2.29
CA LEU A 75 14.31 -9.62 -1.87
C LEU A 75 14.94 -10.34 -0.67
N LEU A 76 16.25 -10.27 -0.51
CA LEU A 76 16.94 -10.83 0.64
C LEU A 76 16.58 -10.04 1.92
N ASP A 77 16.41 -8.73 1.79
CA ASP A 77 15.97 -7.89 2.90
C ASP A 77 14.51 -8.20 3.28
N LEU A 78 13.64 -8.40 2.28
CA LEU A 78 12.26 -8.84 2.51
C LEU A 78 12.22 -10.21 3.18
N GLU A 79 12.98 -11.19 2.67
CA GLU A 79 13.10 -12.53 3.25
C GLU A 79 13.58 -12.47 4.71
N SER A 80 14.60 -11.65 5.00
CA SER A 80 15.10 -11.40 6.33
C SER A 80 14.04 -10.83 7.27
N ALA A 81 13.25 -9.85 6.81
CA ALA A 81 12.18 -9.24 7.61
C ALA A 81 11.04 -10.24 7.90
N ILE A 82 10.65 -11.06 6.92
CA ILE A 82 9.67 -12.15 7.10
C ILE A 82 10.20 -13.18 8.07
N GLY A 83 11.45 -13.63 7.91
CA GLY A 83 12.10 -14.56 8.82
C GLY A 83 12.14 -14.06 10.26
N LEU A 84 12.38 -12.75 10.47
CA LEU A 84 12.33 -12.13 11.79
C LEU A 84 10.91 -12.18 12.40
N ALA A 85 9.86 -11.94 11.61
CA ALA A 85 8.49 -12.04 12.07
C ALA A 85 8.15 -13.47 12.51
N ILE A 86 8.51 -14.48 11.70
CA ILE A 86 8.29 -15.89 11.99
C ILE A 86 9.08 -16.33 13.25
N LYS A 87 10.33 -15.87 13.39
CA LYS A 87 11.13 -16.14 14.59
C LYS A 87 10.52 -15.56 15.87
N ARG A 88 9.87 -14.39 15.76
CA ARG A 88 9.16 -13.77 16.89
C ARG A 88 7.83 -14.43 17.23
N ASN A 89 7.20 -15.03 16.23
CA ASN A 89 5.94 -15.74 16.42
C ASN A 89 5.84 -16.96 15.48
N HIS A 90 6.10 -18.12 16.02
CA HIS A 90 6.10 -19.40 15.30
C HIS A 90 4.71 -19.89 14.86
N SER A 91 3.61 -19.24 15.29
CA SER A 91 2.25 -19.56 14.83
C SER A 91 1.94 -18.99 13.45
N ILE A 92 2.82 -18.13 12.90
CA ILE A 92 2.65 -17.55 11.57
C ILE A 92 2.70 -18.66 10.52
N SER A 93 1.62 -18.76 9.75
CA SER A 93 1.44 -19.78 8.71
C SER A 93 1.01 -19.21 7.37
N GLY A 94 1.00 -17.87 7.22
CA GLY A 94 0.67 -17.21 5.97
C GLY A 94 1.22 -15.80 5.86
N ILE A 95 1.23 -15.31 4.62
CA ILE A 95 1.59 -13.95 4.26
C ILE A 95 0.54 -13.40 3.30
N VAL A 96 0.09 -12.16 3.48
CA VAL A 96 -0.80 -11.47 2.56
C VAL A 96 -0.06 -10.37 1.82
N CYS A 97 -0.28 -10.26 0.51
CA CYS A 97 0.24 -9.20 -0.32
C CYS A 97 -0.87 -8.50 -1.14
N GLY A 98 -0.63 -7.24 -1.48
CA GLY A 98 -1.54 -6.39 -2.23
C GLY A 98 -1.37 -6.46 -3.76
N ALA A 99 -0.67 -7.44 -4.30
CA ALA A 99 -0.48 -7.58 -5.74
C ALA A 99 -1.82 -7.77 -6.46
N VAL A 100 -2.08 -6.96 -7.49
CA VAL A 100 -3.32 -7.01 -8.30
C VAL A 100 -3.08 -7.72 -9.62
N ALA A 101 -2.05 -7.33 -10.39
CA ALA A 101 -1.74 -7.91 -11.70
C ALA A 101 -0.23 -8.11 -11.94
N SER A 102 0.63 -7.64 -11.05
CA SER A 102 2.08 -7.79 -11.19
C SER A 102 2.55 -9.20 -10.85
N GLU A 103 2.66 -10.08 -11.88
CA GLU A 103 3.23 -11.42 -11.71
C GLU A 103 4.67 -11.36 -11.18
N TYR A 104 5.42 -10.32 -11.53
CA TYR A 104 6.75 -10.09 -10.99
C TYR A 104 6.75 -10.00 -9.46
N GLN A 105 5.89 -9.17 -8.89
CA GLN A 105 5.80 -9.02 -7.44
C GLN A 105 5.27 -10.29 -6.78
N ARG A 106 4.19 -10.86 -7.32
CA ARG A 106 3.53 -12.02 -6.74
C ARG A 106 4.42 -13.25 -6.72
N SER A 107 5.11 -13.58 -7.82
CA SER A 107 5.99 -14.76 -7.91
C SER A 107 7.16 -14.69 -6.92
N ARG A 108 7.71 -13.51 -6.66
CA ARG A 108 8.80 -13.34 -5.71
C ARG A 108 8.34 -13.52 -4.27
N VAL A 109 7.19 -12.95 -3.93
CA VAL A 109 6.59 -13.17 -2.61
C VAL A 109 6.21 -14.65 -2.44
N ALA A 110 5.70 -15.32 -3.49
CA ALA A 110 5.42 -16.74 -3.48
C ALA A 110 6.67 -17.59 -3.23
N ALA A 111 7.79 -17.25 -3.89
CA ALA A 111 9.05 -17.95 -3.68
C ALA A 111 9.54 -17.83 -2.22
N ILE A 112 9.44 -16.63 -1.62
CA ILE A 112 9.80 -16.42 -0.21
C ILE A 112 8.85 -17.20 0.71
N ALA A 113 7.55 -17.15 0.47
CA ALA A 113 6.56 -17.91 1.23
C ALA A 113 6.85 -19.42 1.19
N GLY A 114 7.24 -19.94 0.01
CA GLY A 114 7.65 -21.33 -0.18
C GLY A 114 8.88 -21.72 0.64
N LYS A 115 9.89 -20.84 0.74
CA LYS A 115 11.08 -21.09 1.59
C LYS A 115 10.74 -21.27 3.07
N PHE A 116 9.74 -20.56 3.55
CA PHE A 116 9.27 -20.64 4.94
C PHE A 116 8.11 -21.63 5.14
N SER A 117 7.68 -22.33 4.08
CA SER A 117 6.53 -23.24 4.11
C SER A 117 5.25 -22.61 4.66
N ILE A 118 5.00 -21.33 4.32
CA ILE A 118 3.81 -20.59 4.70
C ILE A 118 2.93 -20.27 3.46
N ALA A 119 1.62 -20.11 3.66
CA ALA A 119 0.68 -19.82 2.60
C ALA A 119 0.82 -18.37 2.08
N LEU A 120 0.71 -18.16 0.76
CA LEU A 120 0.56 -16.84 0.16
C LEU A 120 -0.91 -16.53 -0.06
N LEU A 121 -1.38 -15.41 0.46
CA LEU A 121 -2.70 -14.85 0.23
C LEU A 121 -2.59 -13.63 -0.69
N SER A 122 -3.26 -13.65 -1.84
CA SER A 122 -3.30 -12.54 -2.80
C SER A 122 -4.78 -12.20 -3.10
N PRO A 123 -5.51 -11.59 -2.16
CA PRO A 123 -6.96 -11.43 -2.27
C PRO A 123 -7.40 -10.46 -3.37
N LEU A 124 -6.48 -9.66 -3.93
CA LEU A 124 -6.75 -8.71 -5.00
C LEU A 124 -6.42 -9.25 -6.40
N TRP A 125 -5.80 -10.43 -6.47
CA TRP A 125 -5.24 -10.96 -7.70
C TRP A 125 -6.27 -11.09 -8.81
N HIS A 126 -5.98 -10.48 -9.97
CA HIS A 126 -6.82 -10.46 -11.18
C HIS A 126 -8.27 -9.98 -10.97
N LYS A 127 -8.52 -9.17 -9.93
CA LYS A 127 -9.83 -8.56 -9.74
C LYS A 127 -9.99 -7.31 -10.60
N ASP A 128 -11.24 -7.02 -10.95
CA ASP A 128 -11.59 -5.82 -11.72
C ASP A 128 -11.15 -4.54 -11.00
N PRO A 129 -10.36 -3.66 -11.67
CA PRO A 129 -9.77 -2.48 -11.03
C PRO A 129 -10.79 -1.43 -10.57
N GLU A 130 -11.82 -1.15 -11.38
CA GLU A 130 -12.86 -0.17 -11.04
C GLU A 130 -13.69 -0.66 -9.85
N LYS A 131 -14.04 -1.96 -9.89
CA LYS A 131 -14.76 -2.60 -8.79
C LYS A 131 -13.96 -2.57 -7.50
N LEU A 132 -12.65 -2.86 -7.55
CA LEU A 132 -11.79 -2.82 -6.36
C LEU A 132 -11.77 -1.44 -5.71
N LEU A 133 -11.58 -0.35 -6.49
CA LEU A 133 -11.64 1.02 -5.93
C LEU A 133 -13.02 1.32 -5.33
N THR A 134 -14.09 0.93 -6.01
CA THR A 134 -15.46 1.12 -5.52
C THR A 134 -15.70 0.35 -4.23
N ASP A 135 -15.23 -0.89 -4.15
CA ASP A 135 -15.34 -1.73 -2.95
C ASP A 135 -14.54 -1.13 -1.77
N MET A 136 -13.33 -0.58 -2.01
CA MET A 136 -12.54 0.13 -1.00
C MET A 136 -13.31 1.33 -0.42
N ILE A 137 -13.86 2.18 -1.29
CA ILE A 137 -14.64 3.37 -0.88
C ILE A 137 -15.88 2.94 -0.10
N THR A 138 -16.60 1.93 -0.58
CA THR A 138 -17.81 1.40 0.05
C THR A 138 -17.50 0.78 1.42
N ALA A 139 -16.31 0.18 1.57
CA ALA A 139 -15.82 -0.32 2.87
C ALA A 139 -15.38 0.79 3.84
N GLY A 140 -15.44 2.07 3.44
CA GLY A 140 -15.10 3.20 4.31
C GLY A 140 -13.60 3.59 4.27
N PHE A 141 -12.87 3.17 3.25
CA PHE A 141 -11.49 3.62 3.06
C PHE A 141 -11.44 5.09 2.66
N LYS A 142 -10.59 5.86 3.34
CA LYS A 142 -10.19 7.23 2.95
C LYS A 142 -8.78 7.19 2.41
N ILE A 143 -8.66 7.33 1.10
CA ILE A 143 -7.44 7.18 0.35
C ILE A 143 -7.08 8.52 -0.26
N ILE A 144 -5.84 8.98 -0.07
CA ILE A 144 -5.31 10.21 -0.68
C ILE A 144 -4.24 9.86 -1.70
N ILE A 145 -4.21 10.57 -2.83
CA ILE A 145 -3.16 10.45 -3.85
C ILE A 145 -1.94 11.25 -3.40
N THR A 146 -0.78 10.60 -3.34
CA THR A 146 0.47 11.17 -2.84
C THR A 146 1.53 11.38 -3.91
N SER A 147 1.40 10.74 -5.06
CA SER A 147 2.28 10.95 -6.21
C SER A 147 1.51 10.75 -7.50
N VAL A 148 1.91 11.42 -8.56
CA VAL A 148 1.40 11.23 -9.93
C VAL A 148 2.54 11.34 -10.92
N SER A 149 2.54 10.45 -11.94
CA SER A 149 3.61 10.34 -12.94
C SER A 149 3.10 9.88 -14.32
N ALA A 150 1.81 10.03 -14.62
CA ALA A 150 1.24 9.61 -15.89
C ALA A 150 0.47 10.73 -16.58
N GLN A 151 0.41 10.64 -17.90
CA GLN A 151 -0.36 11.57 -18.74
C GLN A 151 -1.83 11.58 -18.31
N GLY A 152 -2.43 12.79 -18.26
CA GLY A 152 -3.81 13.01 -17.81
C GLY A 152 -3.94 13.22 -16.30
N LEU A 153 -2.92 12.89 -15.50
CA LEU A 153 -2.87 13.19 -14.07
C LEU A 153 -2.07 14.47 -13.85
N ASP A 154 -2.73 15.56 -13.53
CA ASP A 154 -2.10 16.85 -13.26
C ASP A 154 -1.89 17.12 -11.75
N LYS A 155 -1.35 18.31 -11.45
CA LYS A 155 -1.09 18.74 -10.07
C LYS A 155 -2.32 18.74 -9.16
N SER A 156 -3.55 18.80 -9.70
CA SER A 156 -4.78 18.80 -8.91
C SER A 156 -5.05 17.45 -8.26
N TRP A 157 -4.50 16.37 -8.83
CA TRP A 157 -4.61 15.03 -8.26
C TRP A 157 -3.79 14.82 -6.99
N LEU A 158 -2.70 15.60 -6.80
CA LEU A 158 -1.93 15.54 -5.55
C LEU A 158 -2.78 16.02 -4.37
N GLY A 159 -2.96 15.16 -3.39
CA GLY A 159 -3.78 15.42 -2.22
C GLY A 159 -5.28 15.21 -2.44
N ARG A 160 -5.69 14.75 -3.62
CA ARG A 160 -7.08 14.42 -3.91
C ARG A 160 -7.48 13.12 -3.19
N ILE A 161 -8.65 13.13 -2.56
CA ILE A 161 -9.25 11.92 -2.00
C ILE A 161 -9.86 11.10 -3.15
N ILE A 162 -9.61 9.78 -3.13
CA ILE A 162 -10.27 8.85 -4.04
C ILE A 162 -11.69 8.58 -3.53
N ASP A 163 -12.63 9.32 -4.10
CA ASP A 163 -14.07 9.17 -3.91
C ASP A 163 -14.74 8.64 -5.19
N LYS A 164 -16.05 8.50 -5.20
CA LYS A 164 -16.81 8.03 -6.37
C LYS A 164 -16.59 8.89 -7.63
N ARG A 165 -16.32 10.21 -7.47
CA ARG A 165 -16.02 11.10 -8.57
C ARG A 165 -14.62 10.84 -9.12
N ALA A 166 -13.63 10.70 -8.21
CA ALA A 166 -12.27 10.36 -8.62
C ALA A 166 -12.20 9.02 -9.37
N VAL A 167 -12.98 8.01 -8.97
CA VAL A 167 -13.06 6.74 -9.71
C VAL A 167 -13.58 6.95 -11.13
N LYS A 168 -14.65 7.74 -11.32
CA LYS A 168 -15.17 8.05 -12.67
C LYS A 168 -14.13 8.76 -13.51
N ASP A 169 -13.43 9.73 -12.93
CA ASP A 169 -12.37 10.46 -13.63
C ASP A 169 -11.22 9.53 -14.03
N LEU A 170 -10.80 8.59 -13.16
CA LEU A 170 -9.79 7.57 -13.48
C LEU A 170 -10.24 6.62 -14.60
N VAL A 171 -11.52 6.25 -14.66
CA VAL A 171 -12.08 5.46 -15.76
C VAL A 171 -12.04 6.22 -17.09
N ILE A 172 -12.30 7.52 -17.07
CA ILE A 172 -12.17 8.37 -18.26
C ILE A 172 -10.70 8.43 -18.71
N LEU A 173 -9.80 8.71 -17.80
CA LEU A 173 -8.36 8.77 -18.08
C LEU A 173 -7.80 7.41 -18.55
N ASN A 174 -8.31 6.29 -18.06
CA ASN A 174 -7.96 4.96 -18.56
C ASN A 174 -8.32 4.82 -20.04
N LYS A 175 -9.53 5.30 -20.45
CA LYS A 175 -9.98 5.25 -21.86
C LYS A 175 -9.19 6.19 -22.77
N GLU A 176 -8.81 7.37 -22.26
CA GLU A 176 -8.15 8.41 -23.06
C GLU A 176 -6.63 8.20 -23.15
N TYR A 177 -5.99 7.80 -22.07
CA TYR A 177 -4.52 7.75 -21.96
C TYR A 177 -3.99 6.35 -21.63
N GLY A 178 -4.85 5.35 -21.41
CA GLY A 178 -4.43 4.00 -21.11
C GLY A 178 -3.83 3.81 -19.71
N ILE A 179 -4.02 4.75 -18.78
CA ILE A 179 -3.53 4.60 -17.41
C ILE A 179 -4.21 3.40 -16.72
N HIS A 180 -3.49 2.72 -15.86
CA HIS A 180 -4.12 1.66 -15.05
C HIS A 180 -4.92 2.27 -13.89
N ILE A 181 -6.22 1.91 -13.77
CA ILE A 181 -7.14 2.50 -12.76
C ILE A 181 -6.62 2.32 -11.33
N LEU A 182 -5.90 1.22 -11.03
CA LEU A 182 -5.28 0.96 -9.73
C LEU A 182 -3.79 1.35 -9.68
N ALA A 183 -3.27 2.03 -10.71
CA ALA A 183 -1.88 2.46 -10.79
C ALA A 183 -0.84 1.32 -10.67
N GLU A 184 -1.11 0.16 -11.28
CA GLU A 184 -0.15 -0.96 -11.33
C GLU A 184 1.12 -0.63 -12.14
N GLY A 185 1.05 0.34 -13.04
CA GLY A 185 2.19 0.88 -13.80
C GLY A 185 2.94 2.01 -13.09
N GLY A 186 2.57 2.35 -11.85
CA GLY A 186 3.17 3.47 -11.12
C GLY A 186 2.61 4.84 -11.50
N GLU A 187 1.43 4.90 -12.14
CA GLU A 187 0.82 6.15 -12.60
C GLU A 187 0.53 7.12 -11.46
N TYR A 188 0.20 6.59 -10.30
CA TYR A 188 0.06 7.35 -9.07
C TYR A 188 0.28 6.48 -7.83
N GLU A 189 0.68 7.12 -6.73
CA GLU A 189 0.83 6.49 -5.43
C GLU A 189 -0.21 7.00 -4.44
N THR A 190 -0.49 6.21 -3.41
CA THR A 190 -1.55 6.50 -2.45
C THR A 190 -1.11 6.32 -1.00
N PHE A 191 -1.82 6.98 -0.10
CA PHE A 191 -1.72 6.79 1.34
C PHE A 191 -3.12 6.66 1.95
N VAL A 192 -3.31 5.67 2.82
CA VAL A 192 -4.59 5.45 3.50
C VAL A 192 -4.64 6.26 4.79
N LEU A 193 -5.62 7.16 4.88
CA LEU A 193 -5.86 8.01 6.05
C LEU A 193 -6.80 7.34 7.06
N ASP A 194 -7.72 6.51 6.57
CA ASP A 194 -8.68 5.79 7.40
C ASP A 194 -9.21 4.54 6.69
N CYS A 195 -9.49 3.51 7.45
CA CYS A 195 -10.17 2.30 6.99
C CYS A 195 -10.71 1.50 8.18
N PRO A 196 -11.51 0.43 7.96
CA PRO A 196 -12.04 -0.38 9.06
C PRO A 196 -10.98 -1.10 9.91
N LEU A 197 -9.73 -1.23 9.44
CA LEU A 197 -8.63 -1.78 10.24
C LEU A 197 -8.10 -0.80 11.30
N PHE A 198 -8.30 0.50 11.10
CA PHE A 198 -7.77 1.54 11.96
C PHE A 198 -8.67 1.74 13.18
N ASN A 199 -8.08 1.77 14.37
CA ASN A 199 -8.74 2.17 15.61
C ASN A 199 -8.77 3.70 15.78
N LYS A 200 -7.84 4.38 15.10
CA LYS A 200 -7.72 5.84 15.04
C LYS A 200 -7.56 6.27 13.58
N ARG A 201 -8.21 7.34 13.14
CA ARG A 201 -7.97 7.92 11.83
C ARG A 201 -6.72 8.79 11.82
N ILE A 202 -6.10 8.93 10.65
CA ILE A 202 -4.95 9.80 10.43
C ILE A 202 -5.44 11.12 9.81
N GLU A 203 -5.00 12.24 10.36
CA GLU A 203 -5.23 13.56 9.81
C GLU A 203 -3.89 14.19 9.42
N ILE A 204 -3.82 14.76 8.22
CA ILE A 204 -2.65 15.49 7.74
C ILE A 204 -2.72 16.91 8.30
N GLU A 205 -1.72 17.29 9.10
CA GLU A 205 -1.58 18.66 9.63
C GLU A 205 -0.77 19.56 8.72
N LYS A 206 0.24 18.99 8.04
CA LYS A 206 1.08 19.73 7.10
C LYS A 206 1.53 18.84 5.96
N ALA A 207 1.38 19.31 4.73
CA ALA A 207 1.89 18.67 3.53
C ALA A 207 2.33 19.73 2.51
N GLU A 208 3.26 19.38 1.65
CA GLU A 208 3.78 20.23 0.59
C GLU A 208 3.69 19.52 -0.75
N LYS A 209 3.22 20.23 -1.78
CA LYS A 209 3.13 19.69 -3.15
C LYS A 209 4.40 20.10 -3.91
N HIS A 210 5.12 19.11 -4.40
CA HIS A 210 6.24 19.29 -5.32
C HIS A 210 5.77 18.87 -6.71
N TRP A 211 5.94 19.75 -7.68
CA TRP A 211 5.52 19.51 -9.05
C TRP A 211 6.60 19.90 -10.04
N ASP A 212 6.86 19.06 -11.01
CA ASP A 212 7.76 19.32 -12.13
C ASP A 212 6.93 19.54 -13.40
N ASP A 213 6.86 20.80 -13.86
CA ASP A 213 6.10 21.17 -15.05
C ASP A 213 6.68 20.58 -16.36
N LYS A 214 7.99 20.25 -16.37
CA LYS A 214 8.64 19.68 -17.55
C LYS A 214 8.36 18.20 -17.70
N LEU A 215 8.38 17.48 -16.60
CA LEU A 215 8.13 16.04 -16.57
C LEU A 215 6.63 15.72 -16.42
N GLY A 216 5.80 16.69 -16.06
CA GLY A 216 4.37 16.47 -15.83
C GLY A 216 4.10 15.49 -14.67
N CYS A 217 4.96 15.50 -13.66
CA CYS A 217 4.83 14.62 -12.50
C CYS A 217 5.00 15.36 -11.18
N GLY A 218 4.62 14.73 -10.08
CA GLY A 218 4.79 15.37 -8.79
C GLY A 218 4.46 14.46 -7.61
N ARG A 219 4.77 14.98 -6.42
CA ARG A 219 4.50 14.29 -5.16
C ARG A 219 3.95 15.22 -4.10
N LEU A 220 3.14 14.66 -3.21
CA LEU A 220 2.70 15.26 -1.96
C LEU A 220 3.59 14.74 -0.84
N GLU A 221 4.46 15.59 -0.33
CA GLU A 221 5.26 15.28 0.84
C GLU A 221 4.47 15.59 2.11
N ILE A 222 4.10 14.55 2.84
CA ILE A 222 3.39 14.68 4.11
C ILE A 222 4.41 14.94 5.20
N LYS A 223 4.45 16.17 5.72
CA LYS A 223 5.43 16.63 6.73
C LYS A 223 4.99 16.30 8.15
N LYS A 224 3.69 16.36 8.42
CA LYS A 224 3.15 16.15 9.77
C LYS A 224 1.77 15.56 9.73
N ILE A 225 1.55 14.54 10.55
CA ILE A 225 0.27 13.88 10.76
C ILE A 225 -0.03 13.77 12.25
N ARG A 226 -1.32 13.64 12.58
CA ARG A 226 -1.79 13.23 13.90
C ARG A 226 -2.77 12.07 13.80
N THR A 227 -2.87 11.30 14.86
CA THR A 227 -3.91 10.26 14.99
C THR A 227 -5.05 10.79 15.86
N VAL A 228 -6.29 10.59 15.41
CA VAL A 228 -7.50 11.05 16.08
C VAL A 228 -8.42 9.86 16.33
N ARG A 229 -9.04 9.79 17.50
CA ARG A 229 -10.04 8.77 17.79
C ARG A 229 -11.19 8.85 16.78
N LYS A 230 -11.68 7.71 16.33
CA LYS A 230 -12.92 7.67 15.56
C LYS A 230 -14.05 8.02 16.51
N ALA A 231 -14.99 8.84 16.06
CA ALA A 231 -16.25 8.99 16.79
C ALA A 231 -16.93 7.62 16.83
N ASP A 232 -17.47 7.26 17.96
CA ASP A 232 -18.30 6.06 18.07
C ASP A 232 -19.47 6.21 17.09
N THR A 233 -19.51 5.32 16.08
CA THR A 233 -20.57 5.24 15.06
C THR A 233 -21.68 4.33 15.54
#